data_6275578abffc89533b80b98c86c0bdb3
#
_entry.id   6275578abffc89533b80b98c86c0bdb3
#
_cell.length_a   1.000
_cell.length_b   1.000
_cell.length_c   1.000
_cell.angle_alpha   90.00
_cell.angle_beta   90.00
_cell.angle_gamma   90.00
#
_symmetry.space_group_name_H-M   'P 1'
#
loop_
_entity.id
_entity.type
_entity.pdbx_description
1 polymer ?
#
loop_
_entity_poly.entity_id
_entity_poly.type
_entity_poly.pdbx_seq_one_letter_code
_entity_poly.pdbx_strand_id
1 'polypeptide(L)'
;MKLIKDIRIYRSQTENIAGSSMPQQFSNYALHITAHRIAMKLRENGFSLGDFDHLYINLTTCPVADRLAPSKRGSDPFHKWYREYEAEISQPFYDTLETPQCIRPVTEILEQILLKFFCIPQYDPELIHACISDALTQGAQMLVKYKEKQASGRKAILYLRYLDNGRYFPLLRVYDADDTLLLETDLPETNHLDAYGTIRLSAKKVTIQPKKSAYAQTPEPLTFFIP
;
A
#
# COMPACT_ATOMS: atom_id res chain seq x y z
N MET A 1 -8.81 3.48 15.46
CA MET A 1 -7.55 3.11 14.82
C MET A 1 -7.64 3.37 13.33
N LYS A 2 -6.58 3.89 12.70
CA LYS A 2 -6.57 4.17 11.26
C LYS A 2 -5.89 3.03 10.51
N LEU A 3 -6.54 2.51 9.47
CA LEU A 3 -5.92 1.51 8.60
C LEU A 3 -4.74 2.12 7.84
N ILE A 4 -3.68 1.34 7.68
CA ILE A 4 -2.51 1.74 6.90
C ILE A 4 -2.92 2.15 5.47
N LYS A 5 -2.35 3.25 4.97
CA LYS A 5 -2.59 3.75 3.61
C LYS A 5 -1.36 3.70 2.73
N ASP A 6 -0.20 4.01 3.31
CA ASP A 6 1.02 4.17 2.54
C ASP A 6 2.26 3.84 3.37
N ILE A 7 3.28 3.34 2.70
CA ILE A 7 4.63 3.12 3.24
C ILE A 7 5.59 3.85 2.32
N ARG A 8 6.43 4.73 2.88
CA ARG A 8 7.45 5.46 2.12
C ARG A 8 8.82 5.19 2.68
N ILE A 9 9.76 4.99 1.77
CA ILE A 9 11.15 4.72 2.12
C ILE A 9 11.98 5.95 1.76
N TYR A 10 12.80 6.38 2.70
CA TYR A 10 13.74 7.48 2.59
C TYR A 10 15.13 6.98 2.94
N ARG A 11 16.15 7.75 2.62
CA ARG A 11 17.53 7.47 3.04
C ARG A 11 18.20 8.70 3.61
N SER A 12 19.15 8.49 4.51
CA SER A 12 20.07 9.51 4.97
C SER A 12 21.44 8.92 5.26
N GLN A 13 22.44 9.76 5.26
CA GLN A 13 23.83 9.38 5.43
C GLN A 13 24.42 10.18 6.57
N THR A 14 25.41 9.63 7.29
CA THR A 14 26.19 10.37 8.25
C THR A 14 27.03 11.40 7.50
N GLU A 15 26.76 12.68 7.72
CA GLU A 15 27.67 13.75 7.30
C GLU A 15 28.66 14.05 8.41
N ASN A 16 29.79 14.69 8.04
CA ASN A 16 30.87 15.03 8.98
C ASN A 16 30.48 16.00 10.11
N ILE A 17 29.24 16.43 10.13
CA ILE A 17 28.66 17.28 11.18
C ILE A 17 27.76 16.42 12.03
N ALA A 18 28.10 16.29 13.30
CA ALA A 18 27.38 15.49 14.27
C ALA A 18 25.86 15.66 14.14
N GLY A 19 25.20 14.64 13.72
CA GLY A 19 23.85 14.45 14.15
C GLY A 19 22.76 14.38 13.15
N SER A 20 22.84 14.51 11.90
CA SER A 20 21.73 14.05 11.06
C SER A 20 21.65 14.72 9.70
N SER A 21 21.90 13.99 8.67
CA SER A 21 21.38 14.37 7.36
C SER A 21 19.85 14.22 7.37
N MET A 22 19.15 15.12 6.69
CA MET A 22 17.72 15.03 6.51
C MET A 22 17.38 13.82 5.61
N PRO A 23 16.29 13.07 5.89
CA PRO A 23 15.83 12.02 5.00
C PRO A 23 15.59 12.55 3.59
N GLN A 24 16.10 11.84 2.61
CA GLN A 24 15.95 12.19 1.20
C GLN A 24 15.22 11.08 0.46
N GLN A 25 14.38 11.46 -0.49
CA GLN A 25 13.86 10.52 -1.46
C GLN A 25 14.98 10.04 -2.38
N PHE A 26 14.86 8.82 -2.87
CA PHE A 26 15.80 8.26 -3.82
C PHE A 26 15.05 7.52 -4.94
N SER A 27 15.75 7.29 -6.05
CA SER A 27 15.09 7.00 -7.33
C SER A 27 14.72 5.53 -7.54
N ASN A 28 14.84 4.66 -6.52
CA ASN A 28 14.45 3.26 -6.68
C ASN A 28 12.93 3.10 -6.73
N TYR A 29 12.39 3.34 -7.92
CA TYR A 29 10.95 3.31 -8.16
C TYR A 29 10.32 1.94 -7.87
N ALA A 30 11.02 0.85 -8.20
CA ALA A 30 10.54 -0.50 -7.93
C ALA A 30 10.37 -0.79 -6.43
N LEU A 31 11.27 -0.27 -5.59
CA LEU A 31 11.15 -0.37 -4.13
C LEU A 31 9.92 0.38 -3.61
N HIS A 32 9.67 1.60 -4.10
CA HIS A 32 8.50 2.39 -3.69
C HIS A 32 7.19 1.71 -4.11
N ILE A 33 7.14 1.13 -5.31
CA ILE A 33 5.99 0.35 -5.78
C ILE A 33 5.76 -0.87 -4.90
N THR A 34 6.82 -1.61 -4.56
CA THR A 34 6.72 -2.78 -3.68
C THR A 34 6.21 -2.39 -2.29
N ALA A 35 6.74 -1.33 -1.69
CA ALA A 35 6.27 -0.81 -0.40
C ALA A 35 4.79 -0.41 -0.44
N HIS A 36 4.34 0.21 -1.52
CA HIS A 36 2.92 0.56 -1.71
C HIS A 36 2.04 -0.69 -1.84
N ARG A 37 2.47 -1.72 -2.59
CA ARG A 37 1.75 -3.01 -2.67
C ARG A 37 1.60 -3.67 -1.31
N ILE A 38 2.67 -3.67 -0.50
CA ILE A 38 2.62 -4.18 0.87
C ILE A 38 1.60 -3.41 1.70
N ALA A 39 1.60 -2.07 1.63
CA ALA A 39 0.63 -1.24 2.34
C ALA A 39 -0.82 -1.54 1.92
N MET A 40 -1.07 -1.74 0.62
CA MET A 40 -2.38 -2.11 0.09
C MET A 40 -2.84 -3.47 0.64
N LYS A 41 -1.96 -4.46 0.68
CA LYS A 41 -2.29 -5.82 1.16
C LYS A 41 -2.51 -5.85 2.67
N LEU A 42 -1.70 -5.16 3.44
CA LEU A 42 -1.91 -4.96 4.88
C LEU A 42 -3.25 -4.28 5.17
N ARG A 43 -3.58 -3.23 4.40
CA ARG A 43 -4.86 -2.52 4.52
C ARG A 43 -6.07 -3.41 4.21
N GLU A 44 -6.00 -4.24 3.18
CA GLU A 44 -7.04 -5.22 2.84
C GLU A 44 -7.36 -6.13 4.03
N ASN A 45 -6.34 -6.52 4.78
CA ASN A 45 -6.43 -7.37 5.97
C ASN A 45 -6.70 -6.60 7.27
N GLY A 46 -7.10 -5.32 7.18
CA GLY A 46 -7.48 -4.53 8.34
C GLY A 46 -6.33 -4.03 9.20
N PHE A 47 -5.08 -4.12 8.75
CA PHE A 47 -3.91 -3.71 9.52
C PHE A 47 -3.92 -2.21 9.82
N SER A 48 -3.66 -1.86 11.08
CA SER A 48 -3.68 -0.48 11.57
C SER A 48 -2.36 -0.10 12.23
N LEU A 49 -1.89 1.11 11.96
CA LEU A 49 -0.73 1.71 12.61
C LEU A 49 -1.10 2.48 13.91
N GLY A 50 -2.38 2.44 14.35
CA GLY A 50 -2.84 3.17 15.52
C GLY A 50 -3.53 4.48 15.16
N ASP A 51 -2.96 5.63 15.53
CA ASP A 51 -3.54 6.97 15.35
C ASP A 51 -3.13 7.66 14.04
N PHE A 52 -2.24 7.05 13.26
CA PHE A 52 -1.78 7.52 11.95
C PHE A 52 -1.97 6.45 10.87
N ASP A 53 -1.74 6.79 9.60
CA ASP A 53 -2.03 5.90 8.46
C ASP A 53 -0.91 5.82 7.40
N HIS A 54 0.19 6.58 7.57
CA HIS A 54 1.36 6.53 6.70
C HIS A 54 2.61 6.20 7.53
N LEU A 55 3.32 5.14 7.13
CA LEU A 55 4.58 4.74 7.74
C LEU A 55 5.74 5.23 6.87
N TYR A 56 6.60 6.07 7.45
CA TYR A 56 7.82 6.54 6.79
C TYR A 56 9.03 5.84 7.41
N ILE A 57 9.89 5.28 6.58
CA ILE A 57 11.09 4.57 7.02
C ILE A 57 12.31 5.28 6.43
N ASN A 58 13.20 5.72 7.29
CA ASN A 58 14.47 6.31 6.91
C ASN A 58 15.60 5.28 7.09
N LEU A 59 16.15 4.80 6.00
CA LEU A 59 17.33 3.95 5.98
C LEU A 59 18.56 4.83 6.16
N THR A 60 19.29 4.68 7.27
CA THR A 60 20.35 5.61 7.62
C THR A 60 21.65 4.91 8.00
N THR A 61 22.79 5.53 7.66
CA THR A 61 24.10 5.12 8.17
C THR A 61 24.43 5.77 9.52
N CYS A 62 23.54 6.65 10.05
CA CYS A 62 23.66 7.19 11.39
C CYS A 62 23.33 6.11 12.43
N PRO A 63 23.99 6.11 13.61
CA PRO A 63 23.66 5.19 14.68
C PRO A 63 22.20 5.33 15.14
N VAL A 64 21.49 4.23 15.25
CA VAL A 64 20.10 4.14 15.70
C VAL A 64 20.01 3.20 16.90
N ALA A 65 19.25 3.60 17.93
CA ALA A 65 19.03 2.76 19.11
C ALA A 65 18.43 1.39 18.69
N ASP A 66 19.04 0.31 19.14
CA ASP A 66 18.65 -1.06 18.77
C ASP A 66 18.54 -1.30 17.25
N ARG A 67 19.24 -0.50 16.45
CA ARG A 67 19.23 -0.48 14.99
C ARG A 67 17.87 -0.14 14.33
N LEU A 68 16.80 -0.15 15.08
CA LEU A 68 15.42 0.19 14.66
C LEU A 68 14.72 0.95 15.75
N ALA A 69 14.36 2.22 15.51
CA ALA A 69 13.68 3.07 16.49
C ALA A 69 12.69 4.05 15.83
N PRO A 70 11.68 4.53 16.57
CA PRO A 70 10.95 5.73 16.17
C PRO A 70 11.90 6.90 16.01
N SER A 71 11.73 7.69 14.97
CA SER A 71 12.59 8.86 14.74
C SER A 71 12.42 9.88 15.87
N LYS A 72 13.55 10.43 16.33
CA LYS A 72 13.57 11.57 17.28
C LYS A 72 13.21 12.89 16.60
N ARG A 73 13.11 12.93 15.30
CA ARG A 73 12.56 14.07 14.56
C ARG A 73 11.10 14.17 14.90
N GLY A 74 10.70 15.14 15.68
CA GLY A 74 9.33 15.26 16.15
C GLY A 74 8.34 15.19 14.99
N SER A 75 7.18 14.55 15.22
CA SER A 75 6.09 14.61 14.27
C SER A 75 5.77 16.08 14.01
N ASP A 76 5.77 16.48 12.74
CA ASP A 76 5.28 17.79 12.33
C ASP A 76 3.86 17.97 12.92
N PRO A 77 3.63 18.99 13.77
CA PRO A 77 2.32 19.19 14.39
C PRO A 77 1.20 19.40 13.39
N PHE A 78 1.53 19.80 12.15
CA PHE A 78 0.58 19.96 11.05
C PHE A 78 0.33 18.66 10.27
N HIS A 79 1.20 17.65 10.38
CA HIS A 79 1.16 16.42 9.60
C HIS A 79 1.01 15.18 10.49
N LYS A 80 -0.09 15.11 11.20
CA LYS A 80 -0.39 14.03 12.17
C LYS A 80 -0.69 12.66 11.53
N TRP A 81 -0.71 12.57 10.20
CA TRP A 81 -1.07 11.33 9.52
C TRP A 81 0.08 10.36 9.32
N TYR A 82 1.34 10.76 9.51
CA TYR A 82 2.51 9.89 9.39
C TYR A 82 3.33 9.82 10.67
N ARG A 83 4.12 8.77 10.78
CA ARG A 83 5.22 8.64 11.74
C ARG A 83 6.44 8.12 11.00
N GLU A 84 7.59 8.58 11.47
CA GLU A 84 8.89 8.24 10.90
C GLU A 84 9.62 7.27 11.81
N TYR A 85 10.21 6.24 11.22
CA TYR A 85 11.04 5.24 11.87
C TYR A 85 12.41 5.21 11.20
N GLU A 86 13.45 5.03 11.99
CA GLU A 86 14.82 4.95 11.50
C GLU A 86 15.32 3.51 11.57
N ALA A 87 16.00 3.09 10.50
CA ALA A 87 16.69 1.82 10.41
C ALA A 87 18.16 2.06 10.10
N GLU A 88 19.03 1.63 11.01
CA GLU A 88 20.47 1.69 10.81
C GLU A 88 20.91 0.63 9.81
N ILE A 89 21.62 1.07 8.76
CA ILE A 89 22.18 0.22 7.73
C ILE A 89 23.67 0.50 7.54
N SER A 90 24.41 -0.47 7.01
CA SER A 90 25.81 -0.30 6.69
C SER A 90 26.02 0.59 5.47
N GLN A 91 27.16 1.28 5.37
CA GLN A 91 27.53 2.06 4.19
C GLN A 91 27.52 1.21 2.91
N PRO A 92 28.09 -0.02 2.85
CA PRO A 92 28.02 -0.85 1.65
C PRO A 92 26.57 -1.15 1.22
N PHE A 93 25.64 -1.35 2.16
CA PHE A 93 24.25 -1.55 1.83
C PHE A 93 23.58 -0.25 1.36
N TYR A 94 23.89 0.88 1.98
CA TYR A 94 23.42 2.20 1.56
C TYR A 94 23.74 2.47 0.08
N ASP A 95 24.94 2.10 -0.36
CA ASP A 95 25.41 2.31 -1.74
C ASP A 95 24.66 1.45 -2.77
N THR A 96 23.93 0.40 -2.32
CA THR A 96 23.12 -0.47 -3.18
C THR A 96 21.66 -0.03 -3.30
N LEU A 97 21.20 0.97 -2.54
CA LEU A 97 19.77 1.33 -2.44
C LEU A 97 19.12 1.75 -3.77
N GLU A 98 19.90 2.22 -4.73
CA GLU A 98 19.41 2.57 -6.08
C GLU A 98 19.29 1.35 -7.02
N THR A 99 19.65 0.17 -6.55
CA THR A 99 19.64 -1.06 -7.36
C THR A 99 18.49 -1.97 -6.98
N PRO A 100 17.99 -2.83 -7.87
CA PRO A 100 16.92 -3.79 -7.56
C PRO A 100 17.27 -4.78 -6.44
N GLN A 101 18.56 -5.04 -6.21
CA GLN A 101 19.04 -5.97 -5.18
C GLN A 101 18.67 -5.54 -3.76
N CYS A 102 18.39 -4.26 -3.54
CA CYS A 102 17.99 -3.77 -2.22
C CYS A 102 16.54 -4.12 -1.86
N ILE A 103 15.67 -4.47 -2.81
CA ILE A 103 14.22 -4.63 -2.57
C ILE A 103 13.97 -5.64 -1.44
N ARG A 104 14.54 -6.85 -1.54
CA ARG A 104 14.35 -7.89 -0.53
C ARG A 104 14.90 -7.50 0.84
N PRO A 105 16.17 -7.08 0.99
CA PRO A 105 16.69 -6.63 2.27
C PRO A 105 15.91 -5.45 2.88
N VAL A 106 15.43 -4.51 2.09
CA VAL A 106 14.62 -3.39 2.61
C VAL A 106 13.24 -3.87 3.05
N THR A 107 12.64 -4.83 2.35
CA THR A 107 11.35 -5.41 2.80
C THR A 107 11.51 -6.23 4.08
N GLU A 108 12.65 -6.88 4.32
CA GLU A 108 12.97 -7.53 5.58
C GLU A 108 13.10 -6.51 6.74
N ILE A 109 13.71 -5.35 6.49
CA ILE A 109 13.75 -4.24 7.46
C ILE A 109 12.34 -3.72 7.74
N LEU A 110 11.52 -3.52 6.71
CA LEU A 110 10.12 -3.13 6.85
C LEU A 110 9.34 -4.13 7.71
N GLU A 111 9.50 -5.43 7.46
CA GLU A 111 8.88 -6.49 8.26
C GLU A 111 9.27 -6.39 9.73
N GLN A 112 10.57 -6.24 10.02
CA GLN A 112 11.06 -6.08 11.39
C GLN A 112 10.45 -4.85 12.09
N ILE A 113 10.28 -3.73 11.39
CA ILE A 113 9.62 -2.54 11.92
C ILE A 113 8.15 -2.83 12.23
N LEU A 114 7.43 -3.47 11.32
CA LEU A 114 6.01 -3.83 11.51
C LEU A 114 5.84 -4.78 12.70
N LEU A 115 6.68 -5.81 12.81
CA LEU A 115 6.65 -6.77 13.91
C LEU A 115 7.02 -6.12 15.26
N LYS A 116 8.09 -5.31 15.29
CA LYS A 116 8.60 -4.72 16.54
C LYS A 116 7.65 -3.66 17.11
N PHE A 117 7.02 -2.85 16.28
CA PHE A 117 6.31 -1.64 16.73
C PHE A 117 4.80 -1.68 16.54
N PHE A 118 4.28 -2.57 15.69
CA PHE A 118 2.86 -2.57 15.30
C PHE A 118 2.18 -3.93 15.45
N CYS A 119 2.93 -4.98 15.79
CA CYS A 119 2.34 -6.29 16.07
C CYS A 119 1.68 -6.25 17.45
N ILE A 120 0.37 -6.06 17.46
CA ILE A 120 -0.48 -6.11 18.65
C ILE A 120 -1.20 -7.47 18.70
N PRO A 121 -1.77 -7.90 19.85
CA PRO A 121 -2.34 -9.25 20.00
C PRO A 121 -3.37 -9.67 18.95
N GLN A 122 -4.06 -8.71 18.31
CA GLN A 122 -5.01 -8.99 17.23
C GLN A 122 -4.37 -9.18 15.84
N TYR A 123 -3.08 -8.93 15.68
CA TYR A 123 -2.36 -9.16 14.42
C TYR A 123 -1.38 -10.30 14.60
N ASP A 124 -1.69 -11.40 13.95
CA ASP A 124 -0.77 -12.52 13.82
C ASP A 124 0.48 -12.06 13.06
N PRO A 125 1.71 -12.31 13.55
CA PRO A 125 2.94 -12.11 12.79
C PRO A 125 2.90 -12.71 11.39
N GLU A 126 2.30 -13.89 11.24
CA GLU A 126 2.12 -14.57 9.95
C GLU A 126 1.32 -13.74 8.94
N LEU A 127 0.38 -12.91 9.40
CA LEU A 127 -0.35 -11.99 8.52
C LEU A 127 0.60 -10.98 7.87
N ILE A 128 1.53 -10.40 8.64
CA ILE A 128 2.50 -9.44 8.12
C ILE A 128 3.40 -10.12 7.09
N HIS A 129 3.94 -11.29 7.45
CA HIS A 129 4.77 -12.09 6.57
C HIS A 129 4.05 -12.45 5.26
N ALA A 130 2.80 -12.95 5.34
CA ALA A 130 2.01 -13.30 4.18
C ALA A 130 1.76 -12.08 3.25
N CYS A 131 1.43 -10.91 3.80
CA CYS A 131 1.22 -9.70 3.02
C CYS A 131 2.48 -9.25 2.25
N ILE A 132 3.65 -9.34 2.89
CA ILE A 132 4.94 -9.02 2.27
C ILE A 132 5.28 -10.06 1.19
N SER A 133 5.13 -11.35 1.50
CA SER A 133 5.37 -12.45 0.55
C SER A 133 4.48 -12.32 -0.69
N ASP A 134 3.19 -12.02 -0.52
CA ASP A 134 2.25 -11.79 -1.62
C ASP A 134 2.72 -10.65 -2.53
N ALA A 135 3.12 -9.51 -1.94
CA ALA A 135 3.58 -8.36 -2.71
C ALA A 135 4.85 -8.65 -3.51
N LEU A 136 5.79 -9.43 -2.94
CA LEU A 136 7.04 -9.80 -3.60
C LEU A 136 6.84 -10.85 -4.70
N THR A 137 5.98 -11.86 -4.46
CA THR A 137 5.81 -12.99 -5.38
C THR A 137 4.85 -12.69 -6.52
N GLN A 138 3.74 -12.02 -6.23
CA GLN A 138 2.70 -11.71 -7.23
C GLN A 138 2.98 -10.39 -7.97
N GLY A 139 3.71 -9.45 -7.35
CA GLY A 139 4.09 -8.19 -7.97
C GLY A 139 2.90 -7.45 -8.57
N ALA A 140 2.98 -7.07 -9.84
CA ALA A 140 1.92 -6.37 -10.56
C ALA A 140 0.62 -7.19 -10.74
N GLN A 141 0.66 -8.50 -10.52
CA GLN A 141 -0.53 -9.37 -10.63
C GLN A 141 -1.28 -9.51 -9.30
N MET A 142 -0.73 -8.99 -8.19
CA MET A 142 -1.35 -9.08 -6.88
C MET A 142 -2.72 -8.40 -6.87
N LEU A 143 -3.76 -9.17 -6.56
CA LEU A 143 -5.12 -8.66 -6.41
C LEU A 143 -5.36 -8.23 -4.95
N VAL A 144 -5.82 -6.99 -4.81
CA VAL A 144 -6.22 -6.41 -3.51
C VAL A 144 -7.69 -6.04 -3.59
N LYS A 145 -8.52 -6.58 -2.71
CA LYS A 145 -9.93 -6.22 -2.64
C LYS A 145 -10.10 -4.75 -2.22
N TYR A 146 -10.73 -3.99 -3.09
CA TYR A 146 -10.93 -2.55 -2.87
C TYR A 146 -12.34 -2.23 -2.40
N LYS A 147 -13.35 -2.78 -3.08
CA LYS A 147 -14.77 -2.57 -2.75
C LYS A 147 -15.56 -3.82 -3.02
N GLU A 148 -16.63 -3.97 -2.25
CA GLU A 148 -17.60 -5.03 -2.42
C GLU A 148 -19.02 -4.47 -2.34
N LYS A 149 -19.94 -5.04 -3.10
CA LYS A 149 -21.37 -4.77 -3.04
C LYS A 149 -22.14 -6.05 -3.21
N GLN A 150 -23.05 -6.30 -2.29
CA GLN A 150 -24.02 -7.39 -2.38
C GLN A 150 -25.41 -6.82 -2.58
N ALA A 151 -26.15 -7.31 -3.55
CA ALA A 151 -27.54 -6.96 -3.82
C ALA A 151 -28.18 -7.96 -4.80
N SER A 152 -29.48 -8.19 -4.69
CA SER A 152 -30.28 -8.99 -5.63
C SER A 152 -29.71 -10.40 -5.89
N GLY A 153 -29.21 -11.08 -4.85
CA GLY A 153 -28.60 -12.41 -4.98
C GLY A 153 -27.27 -12.43 -5.77
N ARG A 154 -26.61 -11.30 -5.86
CA ARG A 154 -25.33 -11.13 -6.54
C ARG A 154 -24.31 -10.47 -5.61
N LYS A 155 -23.03 -10.76 -5.85
CA LYS A 155 -21.88 -10.15 -5.18
C LYS A 155 -20.92 -9.59 -6.22
N ALA A 156 -20.70 -8.28 -6.24
CA ALA A 156 -19.72 -7.62 -7.09
C ALA A 156 -18.51 -7.19 -6.26
N ILE A 157 -17.32 -7.56 -6.69
CA ILE A 157 -16.06 -7.21 -6.05
C ILE A 157 -15.18 -6.47 -7.05
N LEU A 158 -14.68 -5.31 -6.64
CA LEU A 158 -13.68 -4.56 -7.35
C LEU A 158 -12.32 -4.81 -6.69
N TYR A 159 -11.43 -5.43 -7.43
CA TYR A 159 -10.05 -5.63 -7.05
C TYR A 159 -9.15 -4.57 -7.69
N LEU A 160 -8.01 -4.30 -7.09
CA LEU A 160 -6.96 -3.46 -7.64
C LEU A 160 -5.70 -4.28 -7.86
N ARG A 161 -5.07 -4.08 -9.01
CA ARG A 161 -3.65 -4.39 -9.26
C ARG A 161 -2.90 -3.06 -9.29
N TYR A 162 -1.73 -2.99 -8.68
CA TYR A 162 -0.86 -1.82 -8.75
C TYR A 162 0.33 -2.14 -9.62
N LEU A 163 0.38 -1.52 -10.79
CA LEU A 163 1.34 -1.83 -11.85
C LEU A 163 2.72 -1.22 -11.57
N ASP A 164 3.74 -1.71 -12.29
CA ASP A 164 5.11 -1.20 -12.18
C ASP A 164 5.29 0.22 -12.72
N ASN A 165 4.30 0.75 -13.43
CA ASN A 165 4.23 2.16 -13.85
C ASN A 165 3.56 3.08 -12.81
N GLY A 166 3.21 2.56 -11.61
CA GLY A 166 2.58 3.33 -10.53
C GLY A 166 1.09 3.62 -10.76
N ARG A 167 0.42 2.89 -11.63
CA ARG A 167 -1.01 3.04 -11.91
C ARG A 167 -1.80 1.87 -11.34
N TYR A 168 -3.06 2.14 -11.01
CA TYR A 168 -4.02 1.10 -10.67
C TYR A 168 -4.63 0.52 -11.93
N PHE A 169 -4.73 -0.80 -12.00
CA PHE A 169 -5.43 -1.53 -13.04
C PHE A 169 -6.52 -2.39 -12.40
N PRO A 170 -7.76 -1.87 -12.30
CA PRO A 170 -8.80 -2.56 -11.56
C PRO A 170 -9.40 -3.72 -12.34
N LEU A 171 -9.88 -4.73 -11.58
CA LEU A 171 -10.57 -5.92 -12.07
C LEU A 171 -11.94 -6.01 -11.37
N LEU A 172 -13.01 -6.07 -12.15
CA LEU A 172 -14.35 -6.30 -11.63
C LEU A 172 -14.71 -7.79 -11.77
N ARG A 173 -15.16 -8.39 -10.67
CA ARG A 173 -15.76 -9.72 -10.65
C ARG A 173 -17.18 -9.65 -10.10
N VAL A 174 -18.11 -10.40 -10.71
CA VAL A 174 -19.47 -10.56 -10.22
C VAL A 174 -19.77 -12.04 -10.06
N TYR A 175 -20.33 -12.38 -8.91
CA TYR A 175 -20.68 -13.74 -8.53
C TYR A 175 -22.19 -13.84 -8.26
N ASP A 176 -22.76 -15.04 -8.38
CA ASP A 176 -24.10 -15.36 -7.91
C ASP A 176 -24.13 -15.68 -6.41
N ALA A 177 -25.28 -16.17 -5.93
CA ALA A 177 -25.47 -16.53 -4.53
C ALA A 177 -24.64 -17.75 -4.10
N ASP A 178 -24.28 -18.62 -5.05
CA ASP A 178 -23.48 -19.83 -4.83
C ASP A 178 -21.97 -19.61 -5.07
N ASP A 179 -21.54 -18.35 -5.10
CA ASP A 179 -20.16 -17.93 -5.40
C ASP A 179 -19.64 -18.36 -6.77
N THR A 180 -20.53 -18.64 -7.74
CA THR A 180 -20.15 -18.90 -9.13
C THR A 180 -19.84 -17.59 -9.83
N LEU A 181 -18.69 -17.52 -10.52
CA LEU A 181 -18.27 -16.36 -11.29
C LEU A 181 -19.15 -16.17 -12.52
N LEU A 182 -19.85 -15.04 -12.62
CA LEU A 182 -20.73 -14.69 -13.74
C LEU A 182 -20.09 -13.71 -14.71
N LEU A 183 -19.27 -12.79 -14.20
CA LEU A 183 -18.61 -11.77 -14.99
C LEU A 183 -17.23 -11.49 -14.43
N GLU A 184 -16.24 -11.44 -15.31
CA GLU A 184 -14.91 -10.93 -15.02
C GLU A 184 -14.51 -9.96 -16.13
N THR A 185 -14.07 -8.76 -15.77
CA THR A 185 -13.62 -7.77 -16.74
C THR A 185 -12.62 -6.79 -16.14
N ASP A 186 -11.58 -6.49 -16.90
CA ASP A 186 -10.66 -5.43 -16.61
C ASP A 186 -11.29 -4.06 -16.83
N LEU A 187 -10.96 -3.12 -15.98
CA LEU A 187 -11.38 -1.72 -16.09
C LEU A 187 -10.20 -0.85 -16.54
N PRO A 188 -10.44 0.37 -17.06
CA PRO A 188 -9.36 1.24 -17.50
C PRO A 188 -8.32 1.52 -16.40
N GLU A 189 -7.06 1.57 -16.77
CA GLU A 189 -5.99 2.02 -15.85
C GLU A 189 -6.23 3.45 -15.37
N THR A 190 -5.86 3.74 -14.11
CA THR A 190 -6.03 5.07 -13.53
C THR A 190 -4.95 5.39 -12.50
N ASN A 191 -4.65 6.68 -12.36
CA ASN A 191 -3.89 7.20 -11.21
C ASN A 191 -4.82 7.61 -10.06
N HIS A 192 -6.15 7.72 -10.31
CA HIS A 192 -7.10 8.27 -9.35
C HIS A 192 -8.26 7.30 -9.11
N LEU A 193 -8.30 6.70 -7.92
CA LEU A 193 -9.35 5.76 -7.52
C LEU A 193 -10.73 6.40 -7.39
N ASP A 194 -10.84 7.72 -7.49
CA ASP A 194 -12.13 8.44 -7.52
C ASP A 194 -12.96 8.08 -8.76
N ALA A 195 -12.34 7.58 -9.86
CA ALA A 195 -13.04 7.01 -11.00
C ALA A 195 -13.89 5.78 -10.61
N TYR A 196 -13.55 5.10 -9.53
CA TYR A 196 -14.19 3.88 -9.04
C TYR A 196 -14.86 4.12 -7.68
N GLY A 197 -15.74 5.12 -7.63
CA GLY A 197 -16.38 5.63 -6.41
C GLY A 197 -17.35 4.63 -5.78
N THR A 198 -18.43 4.26 -6.47
CA THR A 198 -19.52 3.45 -5.92
C THR A 198 -19.92 2.33 -6.88
N ILE A 199 -20.18 1.13 -6.35
CA ILE A 199 -20.76 0.02 -7.10
C ILE A 199 -22.27 0.04 -6.92
N ARG A 200 -23.02 0.10 -8.02
CA ARG A 200 -24.46 -0.18 -8.07
C ARG A 200 -24.66 -1.54 -8.72
N LEU A 201 -25.41 -2.40 -8.05
CA LEU A 201 -25.61 -3.79 -8.46
C LEU A 201 -27.10 -4.12 -8.49
N SER A 202 -27.52 -4.81 -9.56
CA SER A 202 -28.85 -5.40 -9.72
C SER A 202 -28.71 -6.83 -10.26
N ALA A 203 -29.82 -7.55 -10.43
CA ALA A 203 -29.79 -8.91 -10.98
C ALA A 203 -29.19 -8.99 -12.40
N LYS A 204 -29.33 -7.91 -13.21
CA LYS A 204 -28.98 -7.91 -14.64
C LYS A 204 -27.77 -7.03 -15.00
N LYS A 205 -27.34 -6.15 -14.12
CA LYS A 205 -26.25 -5.21 -14.43
C LYS A 205 -25.49 -4.75 -13.19
N VAL A 206 -24.23 -4.44 -13.38
CA VAL A 206 -23.37 -3.73 -12.43
C VAL A 206 -22.91 -2.41 -13.04
N THR A 207 -22.92 -1.33 -12.25
CA THR A 207 -22.48 -0.02 -12.68
C THR A 207 -21.47 0.52 -11.68
N ILE A 208 -20.29 0.90 -12.17
CA ILE A 208 -19.26 1.59 -11.38
C ILE A 208 -19.44 3.08 -11.60
N GLN A 209 -19.79 3.81 -10.54
CA GLN A 209 -19.96 5.25 -10.59
C GLN A 209 -18.72 5.96 -10.05
N PRO A 210 -18.21 6.97 -10.75
CA PRO A 210 -17.18 7.84 -10.24
C PRO A 210 -17.64 8.56 -8.97
N LYS A 211 -16.69 8.86 -8.10
CA LYS A 211 -16.92 9.76 -6.97
C LYS A 211 -17.05 11.19 -7.48
N LYS A 212 -18.08 11.89 -7.08
CA LYS A 212 -18.21 13.32 -7.37
C LYS A 212 -17.09 14.08 -6.65
N SER A 213 -16.20 14.70 -7.39
CA SER A 213 -15.13 15.54 -6.89
C SER A 213 -15.29 16.97 -7.41
N ALA A 214 -15.06 17.96 -6.55
CA ALA A 214 -15.14 19.37 -6.95
C ALA A 214 -14.02 19.80 -7.92
N TYR A 215 -12.97 18.98 -8.06
CA TYR A 215 -11.76 19.33 -8.81
C TYR A 215 -11.47 18.44 -10.02
N ALA A 216 -12.27 17.43 -10.27
CA ALA A 216 -12.06 16.51 -11.39
C ALA A 216 -13.23 16.53 -12.36
N GLN A 217 -12.93 16.53 -13.64
CA GLN A 217 -13.91 16.15 -14.63
C GLN A 217 -14.38 14.73 -14.31
N THR A 218 -15.64 14.58 -13.91
CA THR A 218 -16.19 13.28 -13.49
C THR A 218 -16.27 12.36 -14.71
N PRO A 219 -15.57 11.22 -14.73
CA PRO A 219 -15.68 10.26 -15.83
C PRO A 219 -17.10 9.72 -15.95
N GLU A 220 -17.45 9.21 -17.14
CA GLU A 220 -18.72 8.53 -17.33
C GLU A 220 -18.78 7.21 -16.53
N PRO A 221 -19.95 6.83 -16.00
CA PRO A 221 -20.14 5.57 -15.31
C PRO A 221 -19.89 4.37 -16.26
N LEU A 222 -19.20 3.36 -15.77
CA LEU A 222 -18.99 2.11 -16.48
C LEU A 222 -20.11 1.14 -16.14
N THR A 223 -20.84 0.63 -17.16
CA THR A 223 -21.94 -0.31 -16.96
C THR A 223 -21.70 -1.60 -17.73
N PHE A 224 -21.88 -2.73 -17.04
CA PHE A 224 -21.72 -4.07 -17.58
C PHE A 224 -22.99 -4.88 -17.31
N PHE A 225 -23.42 -5.65 -18.30
CA PHE A 225 -24.54 -6.58 -18.16
C PHE A 225 -24.04 -7.92 -17.61
N ILE A 226 -24.84 -8.49 -16.72
CA ILE A 226 -24.59 -9.78 -16.09
C ILE A 226 -25.41 -10.81 -16.85
N PRO A 227 -24.81 -11.94 -17.26
CA PRO A 227 -25.54 -13.03 -17.92
C PRO A 227 -26.72 -13.56 -17.13
#